data_5d6168e647bb64e6e13ec158106c3300
#
_entry.id   5d6168e647bb64e6e13ec158106c3300
#
_cell.length_a   1.000
_cell.length_b   1.000
_cell.length_c   1.000
_cell.angle_alpha   90.00
_cell.angle_beta   90.00
_cell.angle_gamma   90.00
#
_symmetry.space_group_name_H-M   'P 1'
#
loop_
_entity.id
_entity.type
_entity.pdbx_description
1 polymer ?
#
loop_
_entity_poly.entity_id
_entity_poly.type
_entity_poly.pdbx_seq_one_letter_code
_entity_poly.pdbx_strand_id
1 'polypeptide(L)'
;MQNPFTTTFSKTPEYTYIHTEKTEEILENFIYDNPSESVYKITGVRGSGKTVILAKVEEELRTNESRYINWLVFDVNPARDILGQIAAMLVKAGFGSQDKKTTGINLSATVMGTGGGIGYTAENNNNFFDIGVEVETMIQAAQKKGKKILIGIDEVSKSEEMIKFASEYGRWLRAGYPVYLCVQACMKIYRN
;
A
#
# COMPACT_ATOMS: atom_id res chain seq x y z
N MET A 1 -29.05 17.58 -12.70
CA MET A 1 -28.12 16.82 -13.57
C MET A 1 -26.82 16.68 -12.82
N GLN A 2 -26.39 15.45 -12.51
CA GLN A 2 -25.13 15.20 -11.80
C GLN A 2 -23.98 15.37 -12.80
N ASN A 3 -22.90 16.06 -12.40
CA ASN A 3 -21.73 16.23 -13.27
C ASN A 3 -21.09 14.87 -13.54
N PRO A 4 -21.01 14.38 -14.80
CA PRO A 4 -20.42 13.09 -15.12
C PRO A 4 -18.90 13.06 -14.94
N PHE A 5 -18.27 14.23 -14.82
CA PHE A 5 -16.83 14.34 -14.62
C PHE A 5 -16.54 14.46 -13.12
N THR A 6 -15.73 13.56 -12.60
CA THR A 6 -15.26 13.72 -11.23
C THR A 6 -14.16 14.78 -11.19
N THR A 7 -14.32 15.73 -10.28
CA THR A 7 -13.30 16.73 -9.96
C THR A 7 -12.39 16.28 -8.83
N THR A 8 -12.64 15.09 -8.27
CA THR A 8 -11.88 14.55 -7.13
C THR A 8 -10.71 13.73 -7.65
N PHE A 9 -9.49 14.12 -7.32
CA PHE A 9 -8.28 13.35 -7.60
C PHE A 9 -8.37 11.97 -6.95
N SER A 10 -7.79 10.96 -7.61
CA SER A 10 -7.68 9.58 -7.11
C SER A 10 -9.01 8.84 -6.90
N LYS A 11 -10.07 9.26 -7.56
CA LYS A 11 -11.32 8.48 -7.63
C LYS A 11 -11.60 8.00 -9.04
N THR A 12 -12.06 6.77 -9.14
CA THR A 12 -12.56 6.22 -10.41
C THR A 12 -13.82 6.99 -10.83
N PRO A 13 -13.87 7.56 -12.04
CA PRO A 13 -15.08 8.23 -12.51
C PRO A 13 -16.18 7.20 -12.79
N GLU A 14 -17.32 7.32 -12.11
CA GLU A 14 -18.43 6.34 -12.21
C GLU A 14 -18.98 6.19 -13.63
N TYR A 15 -19.00 7.28 -14.41
CA TYR A 15 -19.69 7.31 -15.72
C TYR A 15 -18.75 7.37 -16.92
N THR A 16 -17.48 7.67 -16.73
CA THR A 16 -16.51 7.87 -17.82
C THR A 16 -15.31 6.94 -17.75
N TYR A 17 -15.33 6.01 -16.80
CA TYR A 17 -14.27 4.99 -16.71
C TYR A 17 -14.42 3.99 -17.86
N ILE A 18 -13.35 3.84 -18.62
CA ILE A 18 -13.25 2.82 -19.66
C ILE A 18 -12.36 1.69 -19.10
N HIS A 19 -12.93 0.50 -19.00
CA HIS A 19 -12.17 -0.69 -18.68
C HIS A 19 -11.03 -0.87 -19.68
N THR A 20 -9.81 -1.05 -19.17
CA THR A 20 -8.65 -1.31 -20.01
C THR A 20 -8.18 -2.73 -19.80
N GLU A 21 -7.72 -3.38 -20.88
CA GLU A 21 -7.10 -4.73 -20.82
C GLU A 21 -6.04 -4.82 -19.71
N LYS A 22 -5.28 -3.74 -19.50
CA LYS A 22 -4.24 -3.68 -18.44
C LYS A 22 -4.79 -3.78 -17.03
N THR A 23 -5.95 -3.18 -16.77
CA THR A 23 -6.60 -3.28 -15.45
C THR A 23 -7.10 -4.70 -15.23
N GLU A 24 -7.70 -5.29 -16.27
CA GLU A 24 -8.21 -6.67 -16.21
C GLU A 24 -7.06 -7.66 -16.02
N GLU A 25 -5.94 -7.52 -16.75
CA GLU A 25 -4.75 -8.35 -16.60
C GLU A 25 -4.21 -8.33 -15.16
N ILE A 26 -4.12 -7.16 -14.54
CA ILE A 26 -3.66 -7.03 -13.14
C ILE A 26 -4.65 -7.71 -12.19
N LEU A 27 -5.94 -7.48 -12.37
CA LEU A 27 -6.98 -8.06 -11.51
C LEU A 27 -7.06 -9.58 -11.67
N GLU A 28 -6.98 -10.10 -12.89
CA GLU A 28 -6.96 -11.53 -13.16
C GLU A 28 -5.77 -12.21 -12.45
N ASN A 29 -4.57 -11.62 -12.50
CA ASN A 29 -3.42 -12.15 -11.77
C ASN A 29 -3.70 -12.22 -10.25
N PHE A 30 -4.38 -11.25 -9.67
CA PHE A 30 -4.68 -11.22 -8.23
C PHE A 30 -5.82 -12.16 -7.80
N ILE A 31 -6.62 -12.68 -8.74
CA ILE A 31 -7.66 -13.69 -8.44
C ILE A 31 -7.01 -15.01 -8.00
N TYR A 32 -5.84 -15.35 -8.52
CA TYR A 32 -5.16 -16.59 -8.18
C TYR A 32 -4.69 -16.62 -6.72
N ASP A 33 -4.67 -17.80 -6.11
CA ASP A 33 -4.17 -17.98 -4.75
C ASP A 33 -2.68 -17.64 -4.62
N ASN A 34 -1.91 -17.94 -5.67
CA ASN A 34 -0.50 -17.59 -5.78
C ASN A 34 -0.28 -16.77 -7.06
N PRO A 35 -0.49 -15.45 -7.01
CA PRO A 35 -0.23 -14.59 -8.17
C PRO A 35 1.20 -14.74 -8.68
N SER A 36 1.37 -14.86 -9.99
CA SER A 36 2.68 -15.01 -10.63
C SER A 36 3.50 -13.72 -10.54
N GLU A 37 2.82 -12.57 -10.61
CA GLU A 37 3.45 -11.26 -10.57
C GLU A 37 3.23 -10.58 -9.21
N SER A 38 4.32 -10.24 -8.57
CA SER A 38 4.28 -9.54 -7.27
C SER A 38 4.39 -8.02 -7.39
N VAL A 39 4.84 -7.50 -8.54
CA VAL A 39 5.06 -6.07 -8.75
C VAL A 39 4.49 -5.63 -10.09
N TYR A 40 3.57 -4.68 -10.05
CA TYR A 40 3.09 -3.97 -11.23
C TYR A 40 3.58 -2.53 -11.23
N LYS A 41 4.21 -2.13 -12.33
CA LYS A 41 4.65 -0.75 -12.55
C LYS A 41 3.85 -0.13 -13.69
N ILE A 42 2.94 0.76 -13.36
CA ILE A 42 2.13 1.50 -14.32
C ILE A 42 2.92 2.74 -14.75
N THR A 43 3.31 2.78 -16.03
CA THR A 43 4.09 3.89 -16.60
C THR A 43 3.36 4.54 -17.77
N GLY A 44 3.62 5.80 -18.02
CA GLY A 44 3.04 6.55 -19.14
C GLY A 44 3.22 8.05 -18.98
N VAL A 45 2.83 8.78 -20.00
CA VAL A 45 2.86 10.25 -19.98
C VAL A 45 1.86 10.82 -18.98
N ARG A 46 2.04 12.09 -18.61
CA ARG A 46 1.10 12.78 -17.73
C ARG A 46 -0.29 12.82 -18.40
N GLY A 47 -1.35 12.56 -17.64
CA GLY A 47 -2.73 12.55 -18.14
C GLY A 47 -3.16 11.25 -18.83
N SER A 48 -2.33 10.20 -18.87
CA SER A 48 -2.69 8.91 -19.49
C SER A 48 -3.54 7.98 -18.61
N GLY A 49 -4.11 8.47 -17.52
CA GLY A 49 -5.04 7.68 -16.68
C GLY A 49 -4.39 6.73 -15.70
N LYS A 50 -3.06 6.79 -15.49
CA LYS A 50 -2.34 5.86 -14.59
C LYS A 50 -2.90 5.81 -13.16
N THR A 51 -3.14 6.97 -12.56
CA THR A 51 -3.76 7.08 -11.22
C THR A 51 -5.15 6.43 -11.19
N VAL A 52 -5.91 6.53 -12.28
CA VAL A 52 -7.24 5.90 -12.37
C VAL A 52 -7.12 4.38 -12.43
N ILE A 53 -6.12 3.83 -13.15
CA ILE A 53 -5.87 2.39 -13.18
C ILE A 53 -5.50 1.89 -11.78
N LEU A 54 -4.58 2.56 -11.10
CA LEU A 54 -4.18 2.19 -9.73
C LEU A 54 -5.38 2.24 -8.79
N ALA A 55 -6.14 3.35 -8.79
CA ALA A 55 -7.33 3.51 -7.96
C ALA A 55 -8.37 2.42 -8.23
N LYS A 56 -8.56 2.04 -9.50
CA LYS A 56 -9.52 0.98 -9.87
C LYS A 56 -9.09 -0.38 -9.35
N VAL A 57 -7.82 -0.75 -9.51
CA VAL A 57 -7.28 -1.99 -8.95
C VAL A 57 -7.48 -2.05 -7.43
N GLU A 58 -7.16 -0.96 -6.74
CA GLU A 58 -7.34 -0.88 -5.29
C GLU A 58 -8.81 -0.97 -4.88
N GLU A 59 -9.72 -0.28 -5.58
CA GLU A 59 -11.15 -0.30 -5.32
C GLU A 59 -11.73 -1.70 -5.49
N GLU A 60 -11.42 -2.39 -6.58
CA GLU A 60 -11.88 -3.74 -6.84
C GLU A 60 -11.41 -4.73 -5.77
N LEU A 61 -10.15 -4.64 -5.35
CA LEU A 61 -9.63 -5.53 -4.30
C LEU A 61 -10.13 -5.19 -2.89
N ARG A 62 -10.61 -3.93 -2.66
CA ARG A 62 -11.28 -3.54 -1.41
C ARG A 62 -12.73 -3.99 -1.36
N THR A 63 -13.36 -4.27 -2.50
CA THR A 63 -14.74 -4.76 -2.51
C THR A 63 -14.77 -6.13 -1.84
N ASN A 64 -15.77 -6.37 -0.99
CA ASN A 64 -15.96 -7.67 -0.31
C ASN A 64 -16.55 -8.73 -1.25
N GLU A 65 -16.21 -8.70 -2.52
CA GLU A 65 -16.53 -9.79 -3.41
C GLU A 65 -15.81 -11.07 -2.96
N SER A 66 -16.47 -12.20 -3.07
CA SER A 66 -15.99 -13.49 -2.53
C SER A 66 -14.56 -13.87 -2.99
N ARG A 67 -14.18 -13.46 -4.20
CA ARG A 67 -12.85 -13.71 -4.77
C ARG A 67 -11.73 -12.83 -4.22
N TYR A 68 -12.07 -11.68 -3.59
CA TYR A 68 -11.08 -10.71 -3.09
C TYR A 68 -11.06 -10.57 -1.56
N ILE A 69 -11.85 -11.35 -0.84
CA ILE A 69 -12.08 -11.21 0.61
C ILE A 69 -10.80 -11.26 1.46
N ASN A 70 -9.73 -11.84 0.95
CA ASN A 70 -8.48 -12.02 1.68
C ASN A 70 -7.47 -10.89 1.48
N TRP A 71 -7.82 -9.86 0.72
CA TRP A 71 -6.93 -8.75 0.43
C TRP A 71 -6.99 -7.65 1.48
N LEU A 72 -5.82 -7.17 1.89
CA LEU A 72 -5.62 -5.91 2.59
C LEU A 72 -5.01 -4.93 1.59
N VAL A 73 -5.68 -3.82 1.33
CA VAL A 73 -5.25 -2.85 0.32
C VAL A 73 -4.82 -1.56 1.00
N PHE A 74 -3.56 -1.21 0.85
CA PHE A 74 -2.90 -0.06 1.45
C PHE A 74 -2.53 0.96 0.38
N ASP A 75 -3.13 2.13 0.43
CA ASP A 75 -2.75 3.30 -0.35
C ASP A 75 -1.73 4.12 0.44
N VAL A 76 -0.51 4.22 -0.07
CA VAL A 76 0.64 4.77 0.63
C VAL A 76 1.17 6.02 -0.05
N ASN A 77 1.31 7.09 0.71
CA ASN A 77 1.88 8.34 0.22
C ASN A 77 3.42 8.28 0.24
N PRO A 78 4.10 8.33 -0.93
CA PRO A 78 5.56 8.20 -1.02
C PRO A 78 6.33 9.40 -0.45
N ALA A 79 5.65 10.52 -0.16
CA ALA A 79 6.27 11.71 0.44
C ALA A 79 6.35 11.65 1.98
N ARG A 80 5.86 10.56 2.59
CA ARG A 80 5.87 10.34 4.05
C ARG A 80 6.60 9.07 4.38
N ASP A 81 6.83 8.82 5.67
CA ASP A 81 7.35 7.53 6.17
C ASP A 81 6.47 6.36 5.69
N ILE A 82 6.95 5.63 4.69
CA ILE A 82 6.21 4.54 4.04
C ILE A 82 6.01 3.36 4.99
N LEU A 83 7.06 2.96 5.70
CA LEU A 83 7.00 1.83 6.63
C LEU A 83 6.06 2.13 7.81
N GLY A 84 6.09 3.34 8.32
CA GLY A 84 5.17 3.78 9.37
C GLY A 84 3.72 3.80 8.92
N GLN A 85 3.43 4.21 7.68
CA GLN A 85 2.08 4.13 7.13
C GLN A 85 1.61 2.69 7.02
N ILE A 86 2.45 1.77 6.51
CA ILE A 86 2.13 0.33 6.41
C ILE A 86 1.87 -0.25 7.80
N ALA A 87 2.73 0.05 8.79
CA ALA A 87 2.55 -0.37 10.16
C ALA A 87 1.20 0.09 10.73
N ALA A 88 0.86 1.37 10.55
CA ALA A 88 -0.41 1.92 11.03
C ALA A 88 -1.63 1.24 10.39
N MET A 89 -1.56 0.93 9.09
CA MET A 89 -2.64 0.22 8.39
C MET A 89 -2.77 -1.23 8.84
N LEU A 90 -1.66 -1.93 9.09
CA LEU A 90 -1.66 -3.28 9.65
C LEU A 90 -2.25 -3.31 11.06
N VAL A 91 -1.87 -2.36 11.91
CA VAL A 91 -2.47 -2.22 13.26
C VAL A 91 -3.98 -1.98 13.16
N LYS A 92 -4.42 -1.06 12.29
CA LYS A 92 -5.84 -0.80 12.04
C LYS A 92 -6.59 -2.04 11.53
N ALA A 93 -5.92 -2.89 10.76
CA ALA A 93 -6.47 -4.16 10.29
C ALA A 93 -6.44 -5.29 11.35
N GLY A 94 -5.97 -5.01 12.57
CA GLY A 94 -5.97 -5.95 13.69
C GLY A 94 -4.75 -6.87 13.76
N PHE A 95 -3.63 -6.46 13.16
CA PHE A 95 -2.36 -7.23 13.15
C PHE A 95 -1.28 -6.60 14.05
N GLY A 96 -1.63 -5.61 14.87
CA GLY A 96 -0.70 -5.03 15.85
C GLY A 96 -0.27 -6.06 16.89
N SER A 97 0.95 -5.90 17.43
CA SER A 97 1.44 -6.72 18.55
C SER A 97 0.51 -6.58 19.75
N GLN A 98 -0.05 -7.70 20.21
CA GLN A 98 -0.91 -7.72 21.43
C GLN A 98 -0.08 -7.76 22.71
N ASP A 99 1.22 -8.00 22.62
CA ASP A 99 2.10 -8.06 23.78
C ASP A 99 2.58 -6.66 24.20
N LYS A 100 1.70 -5.98 24.94
CA LYS A 100 1.98 -4.69 25.61
C LYS A 100 3.11 -4.70 26.64
N LYS A 101 3.81 -5.81 26.83
CA LYS A 101 4.82 -5.96 27.90
C LYS A 101 6.26 -6.05 27.43
N THR A 102 6.56 -6.27 26.14
CA THR A 102 7.93 -6.52 25.69
C THR A 102 8.52 -5.43 24.82
N THR A 103 7.72 -4.58 24.22
CA THR A 103 8.18 -3.41 23.47
C THR A 103 7.59 -2.17 24.13
N GLY A 104 8.42 -1.31 24.73
CA GLY A 104 8.04 -0.06 25.36
C GLY A 104 7.48 0.99 24.39
N ILE A 105 6.68 0.56 23.42
CA ILE A 105 6.02 1.41 22.45
C ILE A 105 4.52 1.25 22.65
N ASN A 106 3.94 2.24 23.31
CA ASN A 106 2.52 2.50 23.17
C ASN A 106 2.26 2.94 21.72
N LEU A 107 2.01 1.99 20.84
CA LEU A 107 1.39 2.25 19.54
C LEU A 107 -0.10 2.53 19.80
N SER A 108 -0.38 3.48 20.68
CA SER A 108 -1.69 4.08 20.77
C SER A 108 -1.84 4.89 19.50
N ALA A 109 -2.57 4.34 18.52
CA ALA A 109 -3.07 5.10 17.40
C ALA A 109 -4.02 6.18 17.96
N THR A 110 -3.44 7.25 18.47
CA THR A 110 -4.18 8.49 18.70
C THR A 110 -4.43 9.03 17.30
N VAL A 111 -5.53 8.63 16.70
CA VAL A 111 -6.12 9.31 15.56
C VAL A 111 -6.59 10.66 16.08
N MET A 112 -5.67 11.59 16.23
CA MET A 112 -6.01 12.99 16.34
C MET A 112 -6.31 13.49 14.92
N GLY A 113 -7.57 13.84 14.74
CA GLY A 113 -8.05 14.50 13.53
C GLY A 113 -7.20 15.72 13.19
N THR A 114 -7.13 15.97 11.85
CA THR A 114 -6.61 17.18 11.22
C THR A 114 -5.13 17.50 11.47
N GLY A 115 -4.26 16.99 10.61
CA GLY A 115 -3.00 17.68 10.26
C GLY A 115 -1.76 17.35 11.08
N GLY A 116 -1.68 16.20 11.74
CA GLY A 116 -0.51 15.82 12.54
C GLY A 116 0.21 14.61 11.96
N GLY A 117 1.52 14.72 11.78
CA GLY A 117 2.39 13.58 11.53
C GLY A 117 2.27 12.56 12.66
N ILE A 118 2.45 11.29 12.33
CA ILE A 118 2.54 10.21 13.33
C ILE A 118 3.84 10.44 14.09
N GLY A 119 3.76 11.02 15.28
CA GLY A 119 4.90 11.20 16.16
C GLY A 119 5.16 9.89 16.91
N TYR A 120 6.26 9.23 16.62
CA TYR A 120 6.78 8.15 17.45
C TYR A 120 7.51 8.78 18.63
N THR A 121 6.94 8.76 19.80
CA THR A 121 7.69 9.04 21.04
C THR A 121 8.34 7.73 21.49
N ALA A 122 9.61 7.58 21.19
CA ALA A 122 10.45 6.56 21.79
C ALA A 122 10.75 7.00 23.24
N GLU A 123 10.08 6.43 24.24
CA GLU A 123 10.60 6.48 25.61
C GLU A 123 11.83 5.57 25.70
N ASN A 124 12.93 6.15 26.16
CA ASN A 124 14.23 5.53 26.35
C ASN A 124 14.16 4.30 27.29
N ASN A 125 13.89 3.15 26.73
CA ASN A 125 14.35 1.88 27.27
C ASN A 125 15.18 1.22 26.17
N ASN A 126 16.37 0.79 26.47
CA ASN A 126 17.44 0.25 25.62
C ASN A 126 17.06 -0.90 24.66
N ASN A 127 15.91 -0.88 24.05
CA ASN A 127 15.50 -1.79 23.00
C ASN A 127 15.61 -1.06 21.66
N PHE A 128 16.48 -1.54 20.80
CA PHE A 128 16.55 -1.11 19.41
C PHE A 128 15.21 -1.36 18.74
N PHE A 129 14.47 -0.29 18.49
CA PHE A 129 13.24 -0.35 17.72
C PHE A 129 13.58 -0.29 16.23
N ASP A 130 13.25 -1.33 15.50
CA ASP A 130 13.36 -1.39 14.05
C ASP A 130 11.95 -1.53 13.45
N ILE A 131 11.48 -0.46 12.79
CA ILE A 131 10.16 -0.43 12.16
C ILE A 131 10.02 -1.52 11.09
N GLY A 132 11.10 -1.88 10.40
CA GLY A 132 11.10 -2.93 9.39
C GLY A 132 10.80 -4.30 10.00
N VAL A 133 11.38 -4.60 11.17
CA VAL A 133 11.13 -5.84 11.92
C VAL A 133 9.69 -5.91 12.42
N GLU A 134 9.15 -4.81 12.92
CA GLU A 134 7.77 -4.74 13.40
C GLU A 134 6.77 -4.95 12.25
N VAL A 135 6.98 -4.27 11.12
CA VAL A 135 6.14 -4.44 9.93
C VAL A 135 6.20 -5.89 9.45
N GLU A 136 7.39 -6.50 9.39
CA GLU A 136 7.56 -7.89 9.00
C GLU A 136 6.80 -8.85 9.93
N THR A 137 6.86 -8.62 11.24
CA THR A 137 6.12 -9.41 12.24
C THR A 137 4.60 -9.32 12.01
N MET A 138 4.10 -8.12 11.71
CA MET A 138 2.68 -7.91 11.41
C MET A 138 2.27 -8.56 10.08
N ILE A 139 3.14 -8.52 9.05
CA ILE A 139 2.94 -9.21 7.77
C ILE A 139 2.84 -10.72 7.99
N GLN A 140 3.72 -11.30 8.80
CA GLN A 140 3.66 -12.73 9.17
C GLN A 140 2.34 -13.07 9.87
N ALA A 141 1.88 -12.21 10.77
CA ALA A 141 0.58 -12.41 11.45
C ALA A 141 -0.59 -12.35 10.45
N ALA A 142 -0.54 -11.46 9.47
CA ALA A 142 -1.53 -11.38 8.40
C ALA A 142 -1.50 -12.63 7.50
N GLN A 143 -0.31 -13.09 7.10
CA GLN A 143 -0.13 -14.33 6.33
C GLN A 143 -0.70 -15.55 7.04
N LYS A 144 -0.46 -15.71 8.35
CA LYS A 144 -1.02 -16.81 9.17
C LYS A 144 -2.55 -16.81 9.17
N LYS A 145 -3.19 -15.66 8.94
CA LYS A 145 -4.65 -15.54 8.77
C LYS A 145 -5.09 -15.60 7.31
N GLY A 146 -4.22 -16.04 6.40
CA GLY A 146 -4.51 -16.18 4.98
C GLY A 146 -4.69 -14.84 4.24
N LYS A 147 -4.20 -13.72 4.81
CA LYS A 147 -4.33 -12.41 4.17
C LYS A 147 -3.20 -12.18 3.18
N LYS A 148 -3.55 -11.56 2.05
CA LYS A 148 -2.64 -10.99 1.05
C LYS A 148 -2.64 -9.47 1.21
N ILE A 149 -1.52 -8.83 0.93
CA ILE A 149 -1.37 -7.38 1.10
C ILE A 149 -1.04 -6.77 -0.25
N LEU A 150 -1.84 -5.82 -0.72
CA LEU A 150 -1.49 -4.94 -1.83
C LEU A 150 -1.06 -3.58 -1.28
N ILE A 151 0.10 -3.11 -1.73
CA ILE A 151 0.59 -1.76 -1.47
C ILE A 151 0.49 -0.98 -2.78
N GLY A 152 -0.36 0.05 -2.81
CA GLY A 152 -0.49 1.00 -3.90
C GLY A 152 0.32 2.25 -3.60
N ILE A 153 1.12 2.73 -4.58
CA ILE A 153 1.89 3.96 -4.46
C ILE A 153 1.74 4.78 -5.73
N ASP A 154 1.13 5.95 -5.61
CA ASP A 154 1.01 6.90 -6.71
C ASP A 154 2.21 7.86 -6.77
N GLU A 155 2.60 8.26 -7.97
CA GLU A 155 3.69 9.21 -8.25
C GLU A 155 5.05 8.85 -7.61
N VAL A 156 5.48 7.59 -7.78
CA VAL A 156 6.78 7.15 -7.27
C VAL A 156 7.93 7.99 -7.84
N SER A 157 8.73 8.53 -6.93
CA SER A 157 9.98 9.23 -7.22
C SER A 157 11.13 8.69 -6.38
N LYS A 158 12.36 8.95 -6.81
CA LYS A 158 13.54 8.56 -6.03
C LYS A 158 13.63 9.42 -4.77
N SER A 159 13.41 8.82 -3.60
CA SER A 159 13.55 9.43 -2.28
C SER A 159 14.21 8.44 -1.31
N GLU A 160 14.70 8.92 -0.18
CA GLU A 160 15.27 8.05 0.86
C GLU A 160 14.23 7.07 1.39
N GLU A 161 12.99 7.51 1.57
CA GLU A 161 11.89 6.65 2.04
C GLU A 161 11.57 5.53 1.04
N MET A 162 11.58 5.83 -0.27
CA MET A 162 11.39 4.81 -1.31
C MET A 162 12.56 3.83 -1.36
N ILE A 163 13.80 4.28 -1.10
CA ILE A 163 14.97 3.39 -1.07
C ILE A 163 14.88 2.44 0.13
N LYS A 164 14.55 2.96 1.32
CA LYS A 164 14.32 2.16 2.53
C LYS A 164 13.22 1.13 2.30
N PHE A 165 12.06 1.58 1.82
CA PHE A 165 10.94 0.71 1.51
C PHE A 165 11.31 -0.38 0.50
N ALA A 166 11.99 -0.04 -0.60
CA ALA A 166 12.38 -1.02 -1.62
C ALA A 166 13.31 -2.10 -1.06
N SER A 167 14.21 -1.74 -0.12
CA SER A 167 15.08 -2.69 0.58
C SER A 167 14.27 -3.69 1.41
N GLU A 168 13.34 -3.19 2.23
CA GLU A 168 12.46 -4.02 3.06
C GLU A 168 11.53 -4.88 2.20
N TYR A 169 10.91 -4.29 1.19
CA TYR A 169 10.05 -5.02 0.25
C TYR A 169 10.80 -6.17 -0.44
N GLY A 170 12.04 -5.92 -0.86
CA GLY A 170 12.90 -6.98 -1.41
C GLY A 170 13.19 -8.11 -0.41
N ARG A 171 13.28 -7.81 0.89
CA ARG A 171 13.38 -8.83 1.96
C ARG A 171 12.10 -9.65 2.05
N TRP A 172 10.93 -8.99 2.07
CA TRP A 172 9.63 -9.66 2.17
C TRP A 172 9.37 -10.60 0.99
N LEU A 173 9.73 -10.18 -0.23
CA LEU A 173 9.63 -11.05 -1.42
C LEU A 173 10.52 -12.29 -1.30
N ARG A 174 11.78 -12.14 -0.87
CA ARG A 174 12.68 -13.29 -0.67
C ARG A 174 12.21 -14.23 0.44
N ALA A 175 11.53 -13.70 1.44
CA ALA A 175 10.92 -14.49 2.52
C ALA A 175 9.62 -15.20 2.10
N GLY A 176 9.10 -14.92 0.90
CA GLY A 176 7.87 -15.53 0.39
C GLY A 176 6.60 -14.98 1.04
N TYR A 177 6.63 -13.75 1.55
CA TYR A 177 5.42 -13.14 2.10
C TYR A 177 4.46 -12.71 0.98
N PRO A 178 3.14 -12.84 1.19
CA PRO A 178 2.12 -12.48 0.22
C PRO A 178 1.89 -10.97 0.18
N VAL A 179 2.94 -10.23 -0.15
CA VAL A 179 2.94 -8.76 -0.28
C VAL A 179 3.17 -8.40 -1.74
N TYR A 180 2.23 -7.66 -2.30
CA TYR A 180 2.19 -7.26 -3.70
C TYR A 180 2.27 -5.74 -3.80
N LEU A 181 2.86 -5.26 -4.90
CA LEU A 181 3.13 -3.85 -5.10
C LEU A 181 2.56 -3.39 -6.44
N CYS A 182 1.74 -2.35 -6.42
CA CYS A 182 1.31 -1.65 -7.61
C CYS A 182 1.75 -0.19 -7.53
N VAL A 183 2.66 0.21 -8.40
CA VAL A 183 3.23 1.56 -8.39
C VAL A 183 2.97 2.30 -9.68
N GLN A 184 2.73 3.59 -9.57
CA GLN A 184 2.59 4.50 -10.70
C GLN A 184 3.82 5.42 -10.79
N ALA A 185 4.39 5.55 -11.97
CA ALA A 185 5.48 6.47 -12.24
C ALA A 185 5.21 7.30 -13.50
N CYS A 186 5.55 8.58 -13.45
CA CYS A 186 5.50 9.44 -14.62
C CYS A 186 6.79 9.29 -15.44
N MET A 187 6.66 9.05 -16.74
CA MET A 187 7.82 9.13 -17.63
C MET A 187 8.24 10.58 -17.79
N LYS A 188 9.51 10.89 -17.44
CA LYS A 188 10.09 12.17 -17.81
C LYS A 188 10.48 12.11 -19.28
N ILE A 189 9.80 12.88 -20.11
CA ILE A 189 10.21 13.09 -21.50
C ILE A 189 11.37 14.07 -21.45
N TYR A 190 12.58 13.59 -21.61
CA TYR A 190 13.73 14.48 -21.91
C TYR A 190 13.55 14.96 -23.35
N ARG A 191 13.17 16.22 -23.54
CA ARG A 191 13.32 16.87 -24.85
C ARG A 191 14.82 17.20 -24.99
N ASN A 192 15.48 16.50 -25.90
CA ASN A 192 16.79 16.89 -26.41
C ASN A 192 16.64 18.18 -27.22
#